data_124c5eebe811ae6ce53f1a0d171b3926
#
_entry.id   124c5eebe811ae6ce53f1a0d171b3926
#
_cell.length_a   1.000
_cell.length_b   1.000
_cell.length_c   1.000
_cell.angle_alpha   90.00
_cell.angle_beta   90.00
_cell.angle_gamma   90.00
#
_symmetry.space_group_name_H-M   'P 1'
#
loop_
_entity.id
_entity.type
_entity.pdbx_description
1 polymer ?
#
loop_
_entity_poly.entity_id
_entity_poly.type
_entity_poly.pdbx_seq_one_letter_code
_entity_poly.pdbx_strand_id
1 'polypeptide(L)'
;RCNPFYSSAGSVVYKRQEPDLLTDGIIDFCARSRACMPHFHIPLQCGSDTVLRLMRRHYDSALFAHKVEMIKRLIPDAFIGVDLMVGTRGETEERFEESRRFVDGLDITRLHVFPYSERPGTLALRTIDQVVDQHTKSVRAGVMIALSDRKLRAFMQRYAGTVRPVLFEQPQPGMPMHGFTDNYIRVEVSNAPEALVNTVAQVRLLSISPDDPDTMLGEVVAQQ
;
A
#
# COMPACT_ATOMS: atom_id res chain seq x y z
N ARG A 1 4.81 14.31 -5.77
CA ARG A 1 6.25 14.27 -6.07
C ARG A 1 6.54 12.86 -6.51
N CYS A 2 7.10 12.65 -7.70
CA CYS A 2 7.60 11.34 -8.12
C CYS A 2 8.67 10.92 -7.12
N ASN A 3 8.58 9.69 -6.62
CA ASN A 3 9.61 9.15 -5.76
C ASN A 3 10.92 9.09 -6.60
N PRO A 4 12.01 9.80 -6.22
CA PRO A 4 13.25 9.83 -7.00
C PRO A 4 13.88 8.45 -7.19
N PHE A 5 13.48 7.49 -6.37
CA PHE A 5 13.89 6.11 -6.42
C PHE A 5 13.73 5.44 -7.79
N TYR A 6 12.69 5.81 -8.54
CA TYR A 6 12.36 5.14 -9.80
C TYR A 6 12.80 5.90 -11.05
N SER A 7 13.13 7.18 -10.93
CA SER A 7 13.56 7.98 -12.08
C SER A 7 15.00 7.69 -12.50
N SER A 8 15.88 7.31 -11.56
CA SER A 8 17.29 7.03 -11.84
C SER A 8 17.55 5.61 -12.37
N ALA A 9 16.66 4.66 -12.06
CA ALA A 9 16.79 3.26 -12.46
C ALA A 9 15.95 2.87 -13.69
N GLY A 10 15.19 3.79 -14.27
CA GLY A 10 14.28 3.50 -15.39
C GLY A 10 13.10 2.59 -15.01
N SER A 11 12.86 2.40 -13.72
CA SER A 11 11.78 1.55 -13.20
C SER A 11 10.50 2.34 -12.99
N VAL A 12 9.36 1.73 -13.27
CA VAL A 12 8.04 2.34 -13.16
C VAL A 12 7.25 1.71 -12.02
N VAL A 13 6.73 2.53 -11.12
CA VAL A 13 5.72 2.14 -10.13
C VAL A 13 4.36 2.52 -10.69
N TYR A 14 3.45 1.57 -10.70
CA TYR A 14 2.08 1.82 -11.13
C TYR A 14 1.32 2.54 -10.02
N LYS A 15 1.10 3.87 -10.19
CA LYS A 15 0.50 4.74 -9.18
C LYS A 15 -0.89 5.24 -9.56
N ARG A 16 -1.84 5.13 -8.63
CA ARG A 16 -3.10 5.89 -8.53
C ARG A 16 -3.96 5.91 -9.79
N GLN A 17 -4.21 4.77 -10.39
CA GLN A 17 -5.31 4.68 -11.37
C GLN A 17 -6.54 4.06 -10.70
N GLU A 18 -7.71 4.57 -11.06
CA GLU A 18 -8.98 3.95 -10.66
C GLU A 18 -8.96 2.47 -11.08
N PRO A 19 -9.58 1.56 -10.30
CA PRO A 19 -9.51 0.12 -10.57
C PRO A 19 -9.99 -0.30 -11.96
N ASP A 20 -10.97 0.42 -12.53
CA ASP A 20 -11.51 0.20 -13.88
C ASP A 20 -10.51 0.59 -14.98
N LEU A 21 -9.60 1.52 -14.73
CA LEU A 21 -8.53 1.90 -15.66
C LEU A 21 -7.32 0.97 -15.61
N LEU A 22 -7.17 0.19 -14.56
CA LEU A 22 -6.14 -0.84 -14.44
C LEU A 22 -6.58 -2.08 -15.23
N THR A 23 -6.34 -2.08 -16.54
CA THR A 23 -6.72 -3.20 -17.41
C THR A 23 -5.86 -4.44 -17.13
N ASP A 24 -6.40 -5.62 -17.45
CA ASP A 24 -5.68 -6.90 -17.32
C ASP A 24 -4.40 -6.91 -18.18
N GLY A 25 -4.44 -6.26 -19.35
CA GLY A 25 -3.27 -6.10 -20.21
C GLY A 25 -2.13 -5.29 -19.57
N ILE A 26 -2.46 -4.29 -18.74
CA ILE A 26 -1.46 -3.52 -17.99
C ILE A 26 -0.82 -4.40 -16.91
N ILE A 27 -1.62 -5.17 -16.17
CA ILE A 27 -1.10 -6.08 -15.14
C ILE A 27 -0.18 -7.14 -15.75
N ASP A 28 -0.60 -7.73 -16.87
CA ASP A 28 0.19 -8.71 -17.61
C ASP A 28 1.49 -8.10 -18.19
N PHE A 29 1.44 -6.86 -18.69
CA PHE A 29 2.63 -6.13 -19.10
C PHE A 29 3.60 -5.91 -17.92
N CYS A 30 3.09 -5.46 -16.77
CA CYS A 30 3.91 -5.25 -15.58
C CYS A 30 4.57 -6.56 -15.12
N ALA A 31 3.84 -7.68 -15.18
CA ALA A 31 4.36 -8.99 -14.78
C ALA A 31 5.53 -9.48 -15.64
N ARG A 32 5.57 -9.07 -16.92
CA ARG A 32 6.63 -9.47 -17.87
C ARG A 32 7.74 -8.43 -18.00
N SER A 33 7.51 -7.21 -17.52
CA SER A 33 8.44 -6.10 -17.67
C SER A 33 9.48 -6.10 -16.55
N ARG A 34 10.75 -5.98 -16.92
CA ARG A 34 11.85 -5.75 -15.96
C ARG A 34 11.89 -4.32 -15.43
N ALA A 35 11.18 -3.40 -16.07
CA ALA A 35 11.12 -1.99 -15.68
C ALA A 35 9.98 -1.70 -14.68
N CYS A 36 9.01 -2.61 -14.55
CA CYS A 36 7.93 -2.47 -13.57
C CYS A 36 8.34 -3.13 -12.26
N MET A 37 8.37 -2.35 -11.19
CA MET A 37 8.57 -2.88 -9.85
C MET A 37 7.29 -3.56 -9.36
N PRO A 38 7.40 -4.63 -8.53
CA PRO A 38 6.25 -5.33 -7.94
C PRO A 38 5.59 -4.49 -6.84
N HIS A 39 5.12 -3.31 -7.20
CA HIS A 39 4.43 -2.37 -6.32
C HIS A 39 3.27 -1.70 -7.05
N PHE A 40 2.06 -1.90 -6.53
CA PHE A 40 0.83 -1.30 -7.03
C PHE A 40 0.20 -0.44 -5.94
N HIS A 41 -0.35 0.70 -6.34
CA HIS A 41 -1.16 1.54 -5.47
C HIS A 41 -2.51 1.76 -6.15
N ILE A 42 -3.57 1.15 -5.60
CA ILE A 42 -4.90 1.10 -6.21
C ILE A 42 -5.92 1.71 -5.24
N PRO A 43 -6.60 2.81 -5.59
CA PRO A 43 -7.61 3.43 -4.72
C PRO A 43 -8.90 2.61 -4.74
N LEU A 44 -9.24 1.95 -3.63
CA LEU A 44 -10.51 1.26 -3.44
C LEU A 44 -11.62 2.24 -3.01
N GLN A 45 -11.30 3.18 -2.18
CA GLN A 45 -12.17 4.14 -1.52
C GLN A 45 -13.12 3.53 -0.47
N CYS A 46 -13.85 2.47 -0.76
CA CYS A 46 -14.71 1.74 0.18
C CYS A 46 -14.90 0.29 -0.30
N GLY A 47 -15.07 -0.64 0.63
CA GLY A 47 -15.37 -2.05 0.33
C GLY A 47 -16.86 -2.36 0.26
N SER A 48 -17.74 -1.38 0.46
CA SER A 48 -19.20 -1.54 0.30
C SER A 48 -19.65 -1.00 -1.05
N ASP A 49 -20.26 -1.84 -1.87
CA ASP A 49 -20.78 -1.46 -3.19
C ASP A 49 -21.87 -0.38 -3.11
N THR A 50 -22.62 -0.37 -2.02
CA THR A 50 -23.61 0.69 -1.81
C THR A 50 -22.95 2.04 -1.60
N VAL A 51 -21.87 2.09 -0.83
CA VAL A 51 -21.10 3.33 -0.61
C VAL A 51 -20.37 3.74 -1.87
N LEU A 52 -19.76 2.80 -2.61
CA LEU A 52 -19.13 3.09 -3.91
C LEU A 52 -20.11 3.73 -4.90
N ARG A 53 -21.34 3.24 -4.97
CA ARG A 53 -22.41 3.84 -5.81
C ARG A 53 -22.79 5.24 -5.33
N LEU A 54 -22.86 5.49 -4.01
CA LEU A 54 -23.09 6.82 -3.45
C LEU A 54 -21.95 7.80 -3.79
N MET A 55 -20.72 7.29 -3.84
CA MET A 55 -19.54 8.04 -4.29
C MET A 55 -19.46 8.19 -5.81
N ARG A 56 -20.39 7.59 -6.57
CA ARG A 56 -20.40 7.56 -8.03
C ARG A 56 -19.13 6.94 -8.64
N ARG A 57 -18.62 5.87 -8.01
CA ARG A 57 -17.53 5.09 -8.58
C ARG A 57 -18.04 4.21 -9.73
N HIS A 58 -17.20 4.03 -10.76
CA HIS A 58 -17.51 3.23 -11.95
C HIS A 58 -17.09 1.77 -11.83
N TYR A 59 -16.70 1.35 -10.63
CA TYR A 59 -16.29 0.00 -10.27
C TYR A 59 -17.00 -0.45 -8.99
N ASP A 60 -16.98 -1.76 -8.76
CA ASP A 60 -17.49 -2.41 -7.56
C ASP A 60 -16.39 -3.21 -6.84
N SER A 61 -16.76 -3.82 -5.71
CA SER A 61 -15.87 -4.65 -4.93
C SER A 61 -15.39 -5.89 -5.68
N ALA A 62 -16.24 -6.47 -6.54
CA ALA A 62 -15.90 -7.66 -7.32
C ALA A 62 -14.79 -7.36 -8.35
N LEU A 63 -14.89 -6.22 -9.07
CA LEU A 63 -13.84 -5.79 -10.00
C LEU A 63 -12.52 -5.55 -9.25
N PHE A 64 -12.58 -4.90 -8.09
CA PHE A 64 -11.38 -4.65 -7.29
C PHE A 64 -10.71 -5.95 -6.82
N ALA A 65 -11.50 -6.89 -6.29
CA ALA A 65 -10.99 -8.21 -5.88
C ALA A 65 -10.32 -8.95 -7.04
N HIS A 66 -10.96 -8.96 -8.21
CA HIS A 66 -10.39 -9.55 -9.43
C HIS A 66 -9.01 -8.96 -9.77
N LYS A 67 -8.84 -7.62 -9.67
CA LYS A 67 -7.54 -6.98 -9.93
C LYS A 67 -6.47 -7.41 -8.93
N VAL A 68 -6.81 -7.45 -7.63
CA VAL A 68 -5.91 -7.91 -6.57
C VAL A 68 -5.49 -9.37 -6.81
N GLU A 69 -6.44 -10.25 -7.08
CA GLU A 69 -6.19 -11.66 -7.38
C GLU A 69 -5.29 -11.84 -8.61
N MET A 70 -5.56 -11.10 -9.68
CA MET A 70 -4.77 -11.16 -10.90
C MET A 70 -3.33 -10.69 -10.66
N ILE A 71 -3.14 -9.57 -9.94
CA ILE A 71 -1.80 -9.09 -9.57
C ILE A 71 -1.07 -10.15 -8.77
N LYS A 72 -1.68 -10.71 -7.73
CA LYS A 72 -1.04 -11.71 -6.87
C LYS A 72 -0.74 -13.03 -7.59
N ARG A 73 -1.58 -13.43 -8.52
CA ARG A 73 -1.34 -14.60 -9.36
C ARG A 73 -0.14 -14.44 -10.30
N LEU A 74 0.00 -13.26 -10.93
CA LEU A 74 1.06 -12.99 -11.91
C LEU A 74 2.35 -12.47 -11.26
N ILE A 75 2.22 -11.74 -10.15
CA ILE A 75 3.31 -11.10 -9.41
C ILE A 75 3.12 -11.40 -7.92
N PRO A 76 3.44 -12.61 -7.43
CA PRO A 76 3.16 -13.03 -6.04
C PRO A 76 3.81 -12.13 -5.00
N ASP A 77 4.96 -11.54 -5.31
CA ASP A 77 5.74 -10.65 -4.45
C ASP A 77 5.23 -9.19 -4.44
N ALA A 78 4.17 -8.88 -5.21
CA ALA A 78 3.70 -7.51 -5.32
C ALA A 78 3.24 -6.94 -3.99
N PHE A 79 3.74 -5.75 -3.65
CA PHE A 79 3.16 -4.88 -2.63
C PHE A 79 1.93 -4.21 -3.21
N ILE A 80 0.79 -4.35 -2.55
CA ILE A 80 -0.46 -3.68 -2.96
C ILE A 80 -0.88 -2.71 -1.86
N GLY A 81 -0.67 -1.42 -2.12
CA GLY A 81 -1.19 -0.32 -1.30
C GLY A 81 -2.58 0.09 -1.77
N VAL A 82 -3.47 0.39 -0.83
CA VAL A 82 -4.89 0.68 -1.10
C VAL A 82 -5.31 1.94 -0.37
N ASP A 83 -5.88 2.91 -1.09
CA ASP A 83 -6.53 4.07 -0.46
C ASP A 83 -7.95 3.69 -0.03
N LEU A 84 -8.28 3.97 1.22
CA LEU A 84 -9.58 3.70 1.82
C LEU A 84 -10.10 4.92 2.56
N MET A 85 -11.35 5.26 2.35
CA MET A 85 -12.03 6.36 3.03
C MET A 85 -13.05 5.80 4.02
N VAL A 86 -13.11 6.33 5.22
CA VAL A 86 -14.07 5.94 6.28
C VAL A 86 -14.91 7.12 6.71
N GLY A 87 -16.14 6.85 7.14
CA GLY A 87 -17.06 7.87 7.64
C GLY A 87 -17.62 8.76 6.54
N THR A 88 -17.76 8.25 5.33
CA THR A 88 -18.41 8.97 4.23
C THR A 88 -19.90 9.12 4.49
N ARG A 89 -20.53 10.10 3.85
CA ARG A 89 -21.97 10.24 3.94
C ARG A 89 -22.65 8.96 3.44
N GLY A 90 -23.64 8.49 4.18
CA GLY A 90 -24.35 7.25 3.89
C GLY A 90 -23.64 5.96 4.30
N GLU A 91 -22.48 6.03 4.95
CA GLU A 91 -21.82 4.86 5.53
C GLU A 91 -22.48 4.51 6.89
N THR A 92 -23.38 3.54 6.89
CA THR A 92 -23.96 2.96 8.13
C THR A 92 -22.95 2.03 8.81
N GLU A 93 -23.26 1.53 9.99
CA GLU A 93 -22.41 0.54 10.68
C GLU A 93 -22.31 -0.77 9.88
N GLU A 94 -23.42 -1.22 9.31
CA GLU A 94 -23.46 -2.43 8.48
C GLU A 94 -22.57 -2.29 7.23
N ARG A 95 -22.60 -1.12 6.58
CA ARG A 95 -21.78 -0.82 5.39
C ARG A 95 -20.30 -0.69 5.74
N PHE A 96 -19.99 -0.11 6.89
CA PHE A 96 -18.61 -0.09 7.40
C PHE A 96 -18.09 -1.51 7.66
N GLU A 97 -18.89 -2.35 8.31
CA GLU A 97 -18.51 -3.73 8.59
C GLU A 97 -18.40 -4.58 7.32
N GLU A 98 -19.27 -4.35 6.33
CA GLU A 98 -19.14 -4.92 4.98
C GLU A 98 -17.78 -4.55 4.37
N SER A 99 -17.43 -3.27 4.40
CA SER A 99 -16.15 -2.76 3.89
C SER A 99 -14.95 -3.38 4.64
N ARG A 100 -15.04 -3.47 5.97
CA ARG A 100 -13.98 -4.06 6.81
C ARG A 100 -13.75 -5.54 6.47
N ARG A 101 -14.82 -6.33 6.36
CA ARG A 101 -14.73 -7.77 6.01
C ARG A 101 -14.18 -7.97 4.60
N PHE A 102 -14.63 -7.17 3.66
CA PHE A 102 -14.14 -7.24 2.30
C PHE A 102 -12.64 -6.99 2.25
N VAL A 103 -12.15 -5.90 2.84
CA VAL A 103 -10.74 -5.54 2.88
C VAL A 103 -9.91 -6.56 3.66
N ASP A 104 -10.46 -7.13 4.73
CA ASP A 104 -9.80 -8.18 5.51
C ASP A 104 -9.53 -9.44 4.67
N GLY A 105 -10.47 -9.83 3.82
CA GLY A 105 -10.36 -10.99 2.95
C GLY A 105 -9.38 -10.84 1.77
N LEU A 106 -8.95 -9.61 1.42
CA LEU A 106 -8.06 -9.38 0.28
C LEU A 106 -6.59 -9.61 0.64
N ASP A 107 -5.79 -10.16 -0.29
CA ASP A 107 -4.32 -10.21 -0.15
C ASP A 107 -3.67 -8.88 -0.60
N ILE A 108 -3.95 -7.84 0.16
CA ILE A 108 -3.33 -6.53 0.04
C ILE A 108 -2.30 -6.32 1.16
N THR A 109 -1.38 -5.37 0.98
CA THR A 109 -0.27 -5.17 1.90
C THR A 109 -0.50 -4.05 2.89
N ARG A 110 -1.02 -2.91 2.44
CA ARG A 110 -1.19 -1.71 3.28
C ARG A 110 -2.43 -0.93 2.88
N LEU A 111 -3.09 -0.33 3.89
CA LEU A 111 -4.15 0.66 3.69
C LEU A 111 -3.63 2.05 4.01
N HIS A 112 -3.97 3.00 3.16
CA HIS A 112 -3.92 4.42 3.47
C HIS A 112 -5.34 4.85 3.82
N VAL A 113 -5.60 5.02 5.12
CA VAL A 113 -6.93 5.27 5.65
C VAL A 113 -7.15 6.78 5.79
N PHE A 114 -8.22 7.28 5.16
CA PHE A 114 -8.59 8.69 5.19
C PHE A 114 -9.96 8.86 5.86
N PRO A 115 -10.06 9.52 7.02
CA PRO A 115 -11.34 9.99 7.52
C PRO A 115 -11.96 10.98 6.52
N TYR A 116 -13.24 10.78 6.20
CA TYR A 116 -13.92 11.65 5.24
C TYR A 116 -14.03 13.08 5.77
N SER A 117 -13.56 14.02 4.97
CA SER A 117 -13.71 15.46 5.21
C SER A 117 -14.69 16.07 4.21
N GLU A 118 -15.67 16.78 4.71
CA GLU A 118 -16.66 17.46 3.89
C GLU A 118 -16.03 18.66 3.17
N ARG A 119 -16.31 18.76 1.88
CA ARG A 119 -15.87 19.91 1.07
C ARG A 119 -17.09 20.70 0.60
N PRO A 120 -17.16 22.01 0.86
CA PRO A 120 -18.25 22.85 0.38
C PRO A 120 -18.49 22.70 -1.13
N GLY A 121 -19.75 22.70 -1.54
CA GLY A 121 -20.12 22.61 -2.95
C GLY A 121 -20.16 21.23 -3.57
N THR A 122 -19.76 20.17 -2.81
CA THR A 122 -19.83 18.80 -3.34
C THR A 122 -21.26 18.29 -3.44
N LEU A 123 -21.49 17.40 -4.40
CA LEU A 123 -22.81 16.82 -4.62
C LEU A 123 -23.26 15.97 -3.41
N ALA A 124 -22.33 15.27 -2.76
CA ALA A 124 -22.61 14.47 -1.57
C ALA A 124 -23.32 15.27 -0.46
N LEU A 125 -22.94 16.53 -0.28
CA LEU A 125 -23.60 17.42 0.69
C LEU A 125 -25.05 17.74 0.35
N ARG A 126 -25.43 17.64 -0.94
CA ARG A 126 -26.76 17.97 -1.44
C ARG A 126 -27.69 16.78 -1.56
N THR A 127 -27.13 15.57 -1.65
CA THR A 127 -27.89 14.36 -2.04
C THR A 127 -27.88 13.27 -0.97
N ILE A 128 -27.03 13.38 0.05
CA ILE A 128 -26.90 12.35 1.08
C ILE A 128 -27.02 13.01 2.46
N ASP A 129 -28.15 12.84 3.13
CA ASP A 129 -28.44 13.47 4.42
C ASP A 129 -27.74 12.77 5.58
N GLN A 130 -27.48 11.47 5.47
CA GLN A 130 -26.87 10.69 6.53
C GLN A 130 -25.39 11.07 6.71
N VAL A 131 -25.10 11.74 7.82
CA VAL A 131 -23.76 12.20 8.21
C VAL A 131 -23.21 11.25 9.28
N VAL A 132 -21.94 10.93 9.18
CA VAL A 132 -21.19 10.22 10.23
C VAL A 132 -20.48 11.25 11.09
N ASP A 133 -20.66 11.17 12.40
CA ASP A 133 -20.03 12.08 13.36
C ASP A 133 -18.51 11.85 13.44
N GLN A 134 -17.79 12.84 13.98
CA GLN A 134 -16.33 12.84 14.02
C GLN A 134 -15.75 11.74 14.93
N HIS A 135 -16.43 11.41 16.02
CA HIS A 135 -15.99 10.34 16.92
C HIS A 135 -16.05 8.98 16.20
N THR A 136 -17.19 8.68 15.56
CA THR A 136 -17.38 7.46 14.77
C THR A 136 -16.34 7.36 13.63
N LYS A 137 -16.05 8.45 12.92
CA LYS A 137 -14.97 8.48 11.90
C LYS A 137 -13.62 8.10 12.49
N SER A 138 -13.28 8.65 13.65
CA SER A 138 -12.02 8.36 14.33
C SER A 138 -11.92 6.89 14.76
N VAL A 139 -13.00 6.33 15.34
CA VAL A 139 -13.07 4.92 15.72
C VAL A 139 -12.89 4.01 14.50
N ARG A 140 -13.64 4.26 13.43
CA ARG A 140 -13.54 3.48 12.18
C ARG A 140 -12.15 3.57 11.55
N ALA A 141 -11.54 4.75 11.55
CA ALA A 141 -10.17 4.91 11.08
C ALA A 141 -9.19 4.07 11.90
N GLY A 142 -9.30 4.08 13.23
CA GLY A 142 -8.48 3.25 14.11
C GLY A 142 -8.60 1.76 13.81
N VAL A 143 -9.82 1.25 13.59
CA VAL A 143 -10.06 -0.14 13.21
C VAL A 143 -9.37 -0.50 11.89
N MET A 144 -9.47 0.35 10.87
CA MET A 144 -8.87 0.08 9.56
C MET A 144 -7.35 0.25 9.57
N ILE A 145 -6.81 1.16 10.38
CA ILE A 145 -5.36 1.30 10.59
C ILE A 145 -4.79 0.03 11.25
N ALA A 146 -5.43 -0.47 12.31
CA ALA A 146 -5.00 -1.71 12.95
C ALA A 146 -5.04 -2.92 11.99
N LEU A 147 -6.04 -2.97 11.11
CA LEU A 147 -6.09 -3.96 10.03
C LEU A 147 -4.92 -3.81 9.05
N SER A 148 -4.60 -2.57 8.65
CA SER A 148 -3.46 -2.25 7.78
C SER A 148 -2.14 -2.72 8.38
N ASP A 149 -1.89 -2.41 9.65
CA ASP A 149 -0.65 -2.77 10.35
C ASP A 149 -0.48 -4.29 10.44
N ARG A 150 -1.57 -5.02 10.71
CA ARG A 150 -1.58 -6.48 10.71
C ARG A 150 -1.21 -7.06 9.34
N LYS A 151 -1.76 -6.50 8.25
CA LYS A 151 -1.48 -6.94 6.87
C LYS A 151 -0.05 -6.65 6.46
N LEU A 152 0.45 -5.46 6.76
CA LEU A 152 1.84 -5.09 6.48
C LEU A 152 2.82 -6.00 7.22
N ARG A 153 2.57 -6.24 8.51
CA ARG A 153 3.37 -7.17 9.32
C ARG A 153 3.39 -8.57 8.72
N ALA A 154 2.23 -9.10 8.34
CA ALA A 154 2.12 -10.41 7.71
C ALA A 154 2.86 -10.48 6.37
N PHE A 155 2.83 -9.40 5.58
CA PHE A 155 3.57 -9.29 4.34
C PHE A 155 5.08 -9.31 4.60
N MET A 156 5.60 -8.47 5.48
CA MET A 156 7.03 -8.41 5.82
C MET A 156 7.55 -9.75 6.37
N GLN A 157 6.78 -10.43 7.21
CA GLN A 157 7.17 -11.73 7.78
C GLN A 157 7.40 -12.82 6.70
N ARG A 158 6.74 -12.74 5.54
CA ARG A 158 6.98 -13.68 4.43
C ARG A 158 8.41 -13.60 3.88
N TYR A 159 9.08 -12.46 4.09
CA TYR A 159 10.42 -12.20 3.54
C TYR A 159 11.54 -12.28 4.58
N ALA A 160 11.24 -12.57 5.84
CA ALA A 160 12.25 -12.79 6.86
C ALA A 160 13.18 -13.95 6.47
N GLY A 161 14.51 -13.72 6.57
CA GLY A 161 15.53 -14.68 6.14
C GLY A 161 15.88 -14.67 4.65
N THR A 162 15.10 -14.00 3.80
CA THR A 162 15.38 -13.91 2.36
C THR A 162 16.40 -12.82 2.05
N VAL A 163 17.05 -12.94 0.89
CA VAL A 163 17.96 -11.90 0.36
C VAL A 163 17.24 -11.17 -0.77
N ARG A 164 17.22 -9.83 -0.69
CA ARG A 164 16.57 -8.98 -1.70
C ARG A 164 17.45 -7.78 -2.07
N PRO A 165 17.31 -7.28 -3.30
CA PRO A 165 17.95 -6.01 -3.68
C PRO A 165 17.29 -4.86 -2.92
N VAL A 166 18.11 -4.02 -2.29
CA VAL A 166 17.68 -2.82 -1.56
C VAL A 166 18.40 -1.61 -2.17
N LEU A 167 17.63 -0.62 -2.58
CA LEU A 167 18.17 0.68 -2.94
C LEU A 167 18.22 1.56 -1.69
N PHE A 168 19.42 1.98 -1.33
CA PHE A 168 19.67 2.79 -0.14
C PHE A 168 19.45 4.28 -0.39
N GLU A 169 18.87 4.95 0.59
CA GLU A 169 18.68 6.40 0.62
C GLU A 169 19.80 7.08 1.41
N GLN A 170 19.95 8.41 1.20
CA GLN A 170 20.88 9.22 1.99
C GLN A 170 20.45 9.21 3.47
N PRO A 171 21.28 8.70 4.40
CA PRO A 171 20.93 8.74 5.82
C PRO A 171 21.06 10.17 6.36
N GLN A 172 20.34 10.47 7.44
CA GLN A 172 20.63 11.64 8.26
C GLN A 172 21.89 11.38 9.10
N PRO A 173 22.69 12.42 9.43
CA PRO A 173 23.89 12.24 10.23
C PRO A 173 23.59 11.52 11.56
N GLY A 174 24.32 10.43 11.83
CA GLY A 174 24.18 9.62 13.04
C GLY A 174 22.99 8.66 13.06
N MET A 175 22.21 8.57 11.96
CA MET A 175 21.10 7.63 11.84
C MET A 175 21.50 6.39 11.04
N PRO A 176 20.87 5.23 11.27
CA PRO A 176 21.03 4.06 10.42
C PRO A 176 20.68 4.36 8.95
N MET A 177 21.26 3.61 8.04
CA MET A 177 20.93 3.74 6.63
C MET A 177 19.64 2.98 6.34
N HIS A 178 18.73 3.67 5.64
CA HIS A 178 17.47 3.08 5.19
C HIS A 178 17.45 2.90 3.69
N GLY A 179 16.60 1.99 3.23
CA GLY A 179 16.35 1.77 1.82
C GLY A 179 15.04 1.02 1.62
N PHE A 180 14.74 0.73 0.36
CA PHE A 180 13.56 -0.05 -0.01
C PHE A 180 13.94 -1.23 -0.87
N THR A 181 13.31 -2.38 -0.61
CA THR A 181 13.39 -3.53 -1.50
C THR A 181 12.68 -3.23 -2.82
N ASP A 182 12.89 -4.08 -3.81
CA ASP A 182 12.17 -4.04 -5.08
C ASP A 182 10.63 -4.12 -4.91
N ASN A 183 10.14 -4.83 -3.90
CA ASN A 183 8.72 -4.92 -3.54
C ASN A 183 8.32 -3.98 -2.40
N TYR A 184 9.03 -2.88 -2.22
CA TYR A 184 8.66 -1.73 -1.39
C TYR A 184 8.64 -1.98 0.13
N ILE A 185 9.35 -2.99 0.64
CA ILE A 185 9.61 -3.14 2.07
C ILE A 185 10.68 -2.14 2.48
N ARG A 186 10.42 -1.34 3.50
CA ARG A 186 11.42 -0.47 4.10
C ARG A 186 12.41 -1.30 4.92
N VAL A 187 13.69 -1.04 4.73
CA VAL A 187 14.77 -1.79 5.39
C VAL A 187 15.71 -0.80 6.09
N GLU A 188 16.10 -1.14 7.29
CA GLU A 188 17.13 -0.44 8.07
C GLU A 188 18.37 -1.33 8.18
N VAL A 189 19.54 -0.76 7.91
CA VAL A 189 20.82 -1.44 8.07
C VAL A 189 21.72 -0.60 8.99
N SER A 190 22.03 -1.15 10.15
CA SER A 190 23.01 -0.57 11.05
C SER A 190 24.41 -0.75 10.47
N ASN A 191 25.25 0.29 10.53
CA ASN A 191 26.64 0.26 10.06
C ASN A 191 26.81 -0.02 8.55
N ALA A 192 25.83 0.35 7.72
CA ALA A 192 25.99 0.27 6.27
C ALA A 192 27.11 1.24 5.82
N PRO A 193 28.00 0.81 4.90
CA PRO A 193 29.02 1.70 4.33
C PRO A 193 28.38 2.90 3.60
N GLU A 194 28.92 4.11 3.78
CA GLU A 194 28.43 5.32 3.11
C GLU A 194 28.45 5.20 1.57
N ALA A 195 29.35 4.39 1.04
CA ALA A 195 29.43 4.09 -0.39
C ALA A 195 28.15 3.44 -0.97
N LEU A 196 27.24 2.92 -0.14
CA LEU A 196 25.98 2.34 -0.57
C LEU A 196 24.88 3.38 -0.83
N VAL A 197 25.08 4.63 -0.45
CA VAL A 197 24.11 5.71 -0.70
C VAL A 197 23.79 5.81 -2.19
N ASN A 198 22.49 5.82 -2.53
CA ASN A 198 21.97 5.82 -3.91
C ASN A 198 22.42 4.63 -4.77
N THR A 199 22.81 3.53 -4.15
CA THR A 199 23.15 2.28 -4.83
C THR A 199 22.22 1.14 -4.44
N VAL A 200 22.20 0.09 -5.23
CA VAL A 200 21.47 -1.15 -4.93
C VAL A 200 22.45 -2.19 -4.41
N ALA A 201 22.17 -2.73 -3.23
CA ALA A 201 22.92 -3.86 -2.66
C ALA A 201 22.01 -5.02 -2.28
N GLN A 202 22.58 -6.23 -2.21
CA GLN A 202 21.87 -7.41 -1.73
C GLN A 202 21.84 -7.38 -0.21
N VAL A 203 20.63 -7.48 0.36
CA VAL A 203 20.42 -7.40 1.80
C VAL A 203 19.62 -8.62 2.26
N ARG A 204 20.11 -9.30 3.29
CA ARG A 204 19.34 -10.31 4.01
C ARG A 204 18.38 -9.61 4.96
N LEU A 205 17.09 -9.84 4.77
CA LEU A 205 16.04 -9.33 5.64
C LEU A 205 16.00 -10.20 6.90
N LEU A 206 16.08 -9.60 8.08
CA LEU A 206 16.16 -10.31 9.34
C LEU A 206 14.79 -10.42 10.03
N SER A 207 14.39 -9.36 10.69
CA SER A 207 13.14 -9.27 11.45
C SER A 207 12.53 -7.88 11.31
N ILE A 208 11.29 -7.72 11.73
CA ILE A 208 10.68 -6.40 11.89
C ILE A 208 11.42 -5.66 13.00
N SER A 209 11.71 -4.38 12.77
CA SER A 209 12.38 -3.52 13.76
C SER A 209 11.50 -3.38 15.01
N PRO A 210 12.07 -3.49 16.22
CA PRO A 210 11.33 -3.25 17.46
C PRO A 210 10.95 -1.77 17.64
N ASP A 211 11.72 -0.85 17.03
CA ASP A 211 11.55 0.60 17.18
C ASP A 211 10.64 1.19 16.10
N ASP A 212 10.54 0.54 14.95
CA ASP A 212 9.69 0.97 13.82
C ASP A 212 8.97 -0.26 13.21
N PRO A 213 7.68 -0.48 13.53
CA PRO A 213 6.93 -1.64 13.06
C PRO A 213 6.70 -1.66 11.53
N ASP A 214 6.98 -0.57 10.84
CA ASP A 214 6.87 -0.44 9.37
C ASP A 214 8.19 -0.76 8.65
N THR A 215 9.26 -1.09 9.39
CA THR A 215 10.62 -1.30 8.88
C THR A 215 11.15 -2.68 9.24
N MET A 216 11.89 -3.32 8.34
CA MET A 216 12.64 -4.53 8.62
C MET A 216 14.11 -4.21 8.88
N LEU A 217 14.73 -4.90 9.83
CA LEU A 217 16.18 -4.92 9.99
C LEU A 217 16.81 -5.75 8.87
N GLY A 218 17.95 -5.32 8.38
CA GLY A 218 18.67 -6.00 7.32
C GLY A 218 20.18 -6.04 7.53
N GLU A 219 20.83 -6.94 6.84
CA GLU A 219 22.29 -7.09 6.79
C GLU A 219 22.74 -7.16 5.33
N VAL A 220 23.72 -6.32 4.96
CA VAL A 220 24.29 -6.33 3.62
C VAL A 220 25.05 -7.65 3.39
N VAL A 221 24.69 -8.34 2.33
CA VAL A 221 25.38 -9.56 1.91
C VAL A 221 26.60 -9.17 1.06
N ALA A 222 27.79 -9.56 1.49
CA ALA A 222 29.01 -9.33 0.73
C ALA A 222 28.88 -9.93 -0.68
N GLN A 223 29.19 -9.14 -1.72
CA GLN A 223 29.36 -9.68 -3.07
C GLN A 223 30.59 -10.60 -3.05
N GLN A 224 30.39 -11.89 -3.31
CA GLN A 224 31.48 -12.83 -3.58
C GLN A 224 32.05 -12.60 -4.97
#